data_62ae54b2aee0ff416d27c7233ab0fdff
#
_entry.id   62ae54b2aee0ff416d27c7233ab0fdff
#
_cell.length_a   1.000
_cell.length_b   1.000
_cell.length_c   1.000
_cell.angle_alpha   90.00
_cell.angle_beta   90.00
_cell.angle_gamma   90.00
#
_symmetry.space_group_name_H-M   'P 1'
#
loop_
_entity.id
_entity.type
_entity.pdbx_description
1 polymer ?
#
loop_
_entity_poly.entity_id
_entity_poly.type
_entity_poly.pdbx_seq_one_letter_code
_entity_poly.pdbx_strand_id
1 'polypeptide(L)'
;VLGREEELGIEIITPNYHNYNEANEMATQTMGLSLMRLLMPEDGVFIKDAKMYIRTGKYIKQNQSTSLKAERKRILHDKSVQNIERRSNLVKLANQLLSRSEVFINGTTQELGATSDGKTKVIKAFQILVKTVYPNLKMLGNQQYSEDTVRRIISSTQDDLFGTDDTTISEAENEILIVLDRRKKQSDRTSLNDLKNHFGMKPFGWYPNAVWSMVARLYKRGKIEMKQDSNLLEDNQVIDALLVSSNYGNTLLEVQKDVDPKLIKELKTLYSEAFDESCPFQEAKDIAVGFKDKLSVLLQEVNGLIQNSNNYPFLTLLEPIQEKLRSWSGKDYTYFLLSRQEFEDTLLDTKEDLLDPIRKFMNGDQKKIYDEIRLIVNSDTTNLSFVDGDEMEQLRVVLNHDKPFLGTLIRDAKSTMET
;
A
#
# COMPACT_ATOMS: atom_id res chain seq x y z
N VAL A 1 14.73 -20.13 31.97
CA VAL A 1 14.75 -18.67 31.72
C VAL A 1 13.47 -18.12 32.31
N LEU A 2 13.55 -17.64 33.52
CA LEU A 2 12.40 -17.03 34.19
C LEU A 2 12.42 -15.56 33.90
N GLY A 3 11.38 -15.02 33.29
CA GLY A 3 11.13 -13.59 33.26
C GLY A 3 10.88 -12.89 31.90
N ARG A 4 10.63 -13.61 30.80
CA ARG A 4 10.01 -13.04 29.60
C ARG A 4 8.69 -13.77 29.33
N GLU A 5 7.62 -13.03 29.18
CA GLU A 5 6.39 -13.57 28.60
C GLU A 5 6.70 -13.97 27.17
N GLU A 6 6.87 -15.26 26.95
CA GLU A 6 7.08 -15.82 25.62
C GLU A 6 5.72 -15.95 24.95
N GLU A 7 5.60 -15.52 23.70
CA GLU A 7 4.35 -15.64 22.94
C GLU A 7 3.93 -17.09 22.75
N LEU A 8 4.91 -17.99 22.55
CA LEU A 8 4.71 -19.44 22.39
C LEU A 8 5.75 -20.19 23.19
N GLY A 9 5.34 -21.20 23.95
CA GLY A 9 6.19 -22.04 24.77
C GLY A 9 6.20 -23.50 24.33
N ILE A 10 7.35 -24.16 24.51
CA ILE A 10 7.51 -25.61 24.34
C ILE A 10 8.13 -26.16 25.62
N GLU A 11 7.42 -27.03 26.30
CA GLU A 11 7.94 -27.75 27.48
C GLU A 11 8.11 -29.23 27.16
N ILE A 12 9.29 -29.78 27.50
CA ILE A 12 9.56 -31.21 27.43
C ILE A 12 9.58 -31.74 28.86
N ILE A 13 8.60 -32.55 29.19
CA ILE A 13 8.45 -33.18 30.49
C ILE A 13 9.18 -34.53 30.46
N THR A 14 10.09 -34.71 31.35
CA THR A 14 10.86 -35.97 31.53
C THR A 14 10.34 -36.75 32.70
N PRO A 15 10.64 -38.07 32.81
CA PRO A 15 10.22 -38.93 33.93
C PRO A 15 10.66 -38.46 35.33
N ASN A 16 11.60 -37.54 35.42
CA ASN A 16 12.02 -36.98 36.72
C ASN A 16 11.12 -35.82 37.20
N TYR A 17 10.11 -35.44 36.42
CA TYR A 17 9.16 -34.42 36.85
C TYR A 17 8.21 -34.99 37.90
N HIS A 18 7.91 -34.24 38.96
CA HIS A 18 7.16 -34.74 40.13
C HIS A 18 5.74 -35.22 39.79
N ASN A 19 5.06 -34.60 38.81
CA ASN A 19 3.71 -34.99 38.38
C ASN A 19 3.71 -35.79 37.07
N TYR A 20 4.83 -36.49 36.76
CA TYR A 20 5.00 -37.18 35.47
C TYR A 20 3.86 -38.17 35.13
N ASN A 21 3.27 -38.82 36.12
CA ASN A 21 2.22 -39.83 35.92
C ASN A 21 0.81 -39.22 35.83
N GLU A 22 0.68 -37.93 35.95
CA GLU A 22 -0.62 -37.24 35.96
C GLU A 22 -0.88 -36.56 34.60
N ALA A 23 -1.03 -37.37 33.54
CA ALA A 23 -1.22 -36.86 32.16
C ALA A 23 -2.42 -35.93 32.03
N ASN A 24 -3.55 -36.18 32.71
CA ASN A 24 -4.72 -35.33 32.70
C ASN A 24 -4.43 -33.95 33.34
N GLU A 25 -3.68 -33.91 34.42
CA GLU A 25 -3.28 -32.64 35.03
C GLU A 25 -2.35 -31.85 34.11
N MET A 26 -1.37 -32.56 33.49
CA MET A 26 -0.49 -31.93 32.49
C MET A 26 -1.23 -31.33 31.31
N ALA A 27 -2.26 -32.02 30.81
CA ALA A 27 -3.10 -31.50 29.77
C ALA A 27 -3.86 -30.25 30.25
N THR A 28 -4.54 -30.34 31.40
CA THR A 28 -5.30 -29.24 31.99
C THR A 28 -4.45 -28.00 32.22
N GLN A 29 -3.22 -28.15 32.66
CA GLN A 29 -2.28 -27.02 32.86
C GLN A 29 -1.85 -26.31 31.58
N THR A 30 -2.13 -26.83 30.39
CA THR A 30 -1.92 -26.12 29.11
C THR A 30 -3.13 -25.31 28.69
N MET A 31 -4.27 -25.42 29.37
CA MET A 31 -5.53 -24.79 29.01
C MET A 31 -5.41 -23.25 29.06
N GLY A 32 -5.80 -22.59 27.97
CA GLY A 32 -5.69 -21.12 27.84
C GLY A 32 -4.27 -20.57 27.73
N LEU A 33 -3.26 -21.42 27.76
CA LEU A 33 -1.86 -21.02 27.61
C LEU A 33 -1.39 -21.18 26.16
N SER A 34 -0.43 -20.35 25.77
CA SER A 34 0.26 -20.47 24.47
C SER A 34 1.44 -21.44 24.56
N LEU A 35 1.15 -22.62 25.07
CA LEU A 35 2.15 -23.60 25.48
C LEU A 35 1.77 -24.98 24.95
N MET A 36 2.77 -25.69 24.41
CA MET A 36 2.66 -27.13 24.20
C MET A 36 3.58 -27.90 25.17
N ARG A 37 3.11 -29.02 25.69
CA ARG A 37 3.90 -29.95 26.48
C ARG A 37 4.09 -31.26 25.73
N LEU A 38 5.31 -31.75 25.75
CA LEU A 38 5.67 -33.07 25.25
C LEU A 38 6.07 -33.96 26.45
N LEU A 39 5.28 -34.98 26.71
CA LEU A 39 5.56 -35.97 27.74
C LEU A 39 6.43 -37.05 27.14
N MET A 40 7.74 -37.04 27.51
CA MET A 40 8.72 -37.98 27.02
C MET A 40 8.59 -39.33 27.74
N PRO A 41 8.47 -40.46 27.04
CA PRO A 41 8.32 -41.77 27.71
C PRO A 41 9.53 -42.11 28.54
N GLU A 42 9.34 -42.90 29.57
CA GLU A 42 10.40 -43.37 30.45
C GLU A 42 11.37 -44.29 29.68
N ASP A 43 12.68 -44.03 29.85
CA ASP A 43 13.76 -44.86 29.31
C ASP A 43 14.96 -44.84 30.25
N GLY A 44 15.17 -45.97 30.93
CA GLY A 44 16.25 -46.11 31.91
C GLY A 44 17.66 -46.03 31.31
N VAL A 45 17.81 -46.39 30.03
CA VAL A 45 19.10 -46.29 29.31
C VAL A 45 19.44 -44.83 29.05
N PHE A 46 18.46 -44.04 28.58
CA PHE A 46 18.64 -42.61 28.35
C PHE A 46 19.05 -41.86 29.61
N ILE A 47 18.37 -42.08 30.72
CA ILE A 47 18.67 -41.43 31.99
C ILE A 47 20.07 -41.82 32.50
N LYS A 48 20.44 -43.11 32.41
CA LYS A 48 21.76 -43.59 32.81
C LYS A 48 22.88 -42.97 32.00
N ASP A 49 22.72 -42.99 30.68
CA ASP A 49 23.73 -42.46 29.74
C ASP A 49 23.83 -40.93 29.82
N ALA A 50 22.73 -40.23 30.02
CA ALA A 50 22.74 -38.77 30.23
C ALA A 50 23.51 -38.39 31.49
N LYS A 51 23.26 -39.10 32.63
CA LYS A 51 24.04 -38.92 33.87
C LYS A 51 25.52 -39.21 33.65
N MET A 52 25.85 -40.28 32.93
CA MET A 52 27.24 -40.64 32.63
C MET A 52 27.91 -39.60 31.73
N TYR A 53 27.23 -39.13 30.71
CA TYR A 53 27.71 -38.05 29.82
C TYR A 53 28.10 -36.80 30.62
N ILE A 54 27.19 -36.31 31.47
CA ILE A 54 27.43 -35.13 32.30
C ILE A 54 28.60 -35.35 33.27
N ARG A 55 28.62 -36.48 33.98
CA ARG A 55 29.70 -36.81 34.93
C ARG A 55 31.05 -36.92 34.24
N THR A 56 31.13 -37.61 33.11
CA THR A 56 32.36 -37.75 32.33
C THR A 56 32.83 -36.38 31.77
N GLY A 57 31.92 -35.56 31.26
CA GLY A 57 32.26 -34.21 30.81
C GLY A 57 32.79 -33.31 31.92
N LYS A 58 32.17 -33.37 33.11
CA LYS A 58 32.65 -32.67 34.31
C LYS A 58 34.03 -33.17 34.74
N TYR A 59 34.24 -34.48 34.79
CA TYR A 59 35.52 -35.08 35.12
C TYR A 59 36.63 -34.63 34.15
N ILE A 60 36.40 -34.69 32.85
CA ILE A 60 37.36 -34.24 31.83
C ILE A 60 37.71 -32.77 32.07
N LYS A 61 36.71 -31.86 32.20
CA LYS A 61 36.92 -30.44 32.44
C LYS A 61 37.76 -30.16 33.70
N GLN A 62 37.46 -30.85 34.78
CA GLN A 62 38.15 -30.65 36.08
C GLN A 62 39.59 -31.15 36.09
N ASN A 63 39.91 -32.14 35.24
CA ASN A 63 41.23 -32.75 35.20
C ASN A 63 42.09 -32.31 34.01
N GLN A 64 41.61 -31.40 33.16
CA GLN A 64 42.39 -30.81 32.09
C GLN A 64 43.44 -29.84 32.66
N SER A 65 44.73 -30.17 32.49
CA SER A 65 45.85 -29.29 32.86
C SER A 65 46.98 -29.45 31.83
N THR A 66 47.74 -28.40 31.62
CA THR A 66 48.87 -28.36 30.69
C THR A 66 50.02 -29.25 31.17
N SER A 67 50.14 -29.50 32.48
CA SER A 67 51.24 -30.23 33.14
C SER A 67 50.96 -31.71 33.38
N LEU A 68 49.96 -32.31 32.71
CA LEU A 68 49.60 -33.70 32.89
C LEU A 68 50.67 -34.69 32.34
N LYS A 69 50.92 -35.79 33.09
CA LYS A 69 51.69 -36.94 32.59
C LYS A 69 51.04 -37.56 31.35
N ALA A 70 51.83 -38.11 30.42
CA ALA A 70 51.37 -38.66 29.16
C ALA A 70 50.22 -39.70 29.31
N GLU A 71 50.31 -40.59 30.29
CA GLU A 71 49.27 -41.57 30.57
C GLU A 71 47.94 -40.97 30.96
N ARG A 72 47.97 -39.94 31.81
CA ARG A 72 46.69 -39.20 32.16
C ARG A 72 46.11 -38.49 30.99
N LYS A 73 46.92 -37.86 30.11
CA LYS A 73 46.43 -37.25 28.84
C LYS A 73 45.76 -38.30 27.99
N ARG A 74 46.32 -39.50 27.85
CA ARG A 74 45.69 -40.56 27.05
C ARG A 74 44.37 -41.01 27.65
N ILE A 75 44.28 -41.24 28.98
CA ILE A 75 43.00 -41.60 29.63
C ILE A 75 41.93 -40.49 29.41
N LEU A 76 42.28 -39.21 29.55
CA LEU A 76 41.33 -38.12 29.31
C LEU A 76 40.90 -38.05 27.84
N HIS A 77 41.82 -38.33 26.91
CA HIS A 77 41.49 -38.38 25.49
C HIS A 77 40.51 -39.54 25.21
N ASP A 78 40.79 -40.76 25.69
CA ASP A 78 39.91 -41.92 25.49
C ASP A 78 38.51 -41.67 26.10
N LYS A 79 38.47 -41.05 27.31
CA LYS A 79 37.19 -40.66 27.92
C LYS A 79 36.45 -39.57 27.12
N SER A 80 37.16 -38.66 26.49
CA SER A 80 36.58 -37.65 25.61
C SER A 80 35.95 -38.30 24.38
N VAL A 81 36.65 -39.20 23.70
CA VAL A 81 36.13 -39.94 22.53
C VAL A 81 34.86 -40.72 22.92
N GLN A 82 34.93 -41.52 24.01
CA GLN A 82 33.75 -42.24 24.50
C GLN A 82 32.58 -41.33 24.83
N ASN A 83 32.83 -40.12 25.31
CA ASN A 83 31.79 -39.18 25.67
C ASN A 83 31.16 -38.50 24.45
N ILE A 84 31.94 -38.32 23.38
CA ILE A 84 31.43 -37.85 22.06
C ILE A 84 30.49 -38.90 21.47
N GLU A 85 30.89 -40.18 21.48
CA GLU A 85 30.04 -41.29 21.01
C GLU A 85 28.75 -41.39 21.83
N ARG A 86 28.86 -41.30 23.17
CA ARG A 86 27.69 -41.29 24.07
C ARG A 86 26.73 -40.14 23.75
N ARG A 87 27.26 -38.94 23.48
CA ARG A 87 26.47 -37.81 23.04
C ARG A 87 25.68 -38.11 21.74
N SER A 88 26.34 -38.69 20.75
CA SER A 88 25.72 -39.08 19.49
C SER A 88 24.56 -40.07 19.72
N ASN A 89 24.78 -41.07 20.54
CA ASN A 89 23.75 -42.06 20.87
C ASN A 89 22.61 -41.45 21.70
N LEU A 90 22.90 -40.55 22.64
CA LEU A 90 21.86 -39.81 23.37
C LEU A 90 20.99 -38.95 22.45
N VAL A 91 21.58 -38.28 21.46
CA VAL A 91 20.81 -37.49 20.49
C VAL A 91 19.87 -38.38 19.68
N LYS A 92 20.33 -39.54 19.20
CA LYS A 92 19.49 -40.51 18.47
C LYS A 92 18.35 -41.02 19.36
N LEU A 93 18.67 -41.42 20.60
CA LEU A 93 17.69 -41.94 21.54
C LEU A 93 16.68 -40.85 21.97
N ALA A 94 17.13 -39.63 22.21
CA ALA A 94 16.24 -38.48 22.47
C ALA A 94 15.25 -38.25 21.30
N ASN A 95 15.73 -38.30 20.06
CA ASN A 95 14.88 -38.18 18.90
C ASN A 95 13.83 -39.29 18.82
N GLN A 96 14.22 -40.53 19.12
CA GLN A 96 13.28 -41.67 19.16
C GLN A 96 12.25 -41.51 20.31
N LEU A 97 12.66 -41.05 21.49
CA LEU A 97 11.76 -40.82 22.63
C LEU A 97 10.78 -39.66 22.31
N LEU A 98 11.25 -38.59 21.70
CA LEU A 98 10.39 -37.50 21.26
C LEU A 98 9.39 -37.97 20.20
N SER A 99 9.75 -38.90 19.31
CA SER A 99 8.79 -39.42 18.31
C SER A 99 7.64 -40.22 18.97
N ARG A 100 7.83 -40.74 20.17
CA ARG A 100 6.85 -41.50 20.96
C ARG A 100 6.17 -40.65 22.05
N SER A 101 6.61 -39.41 22.28
CA SER A 101 6.06 -38.56 23.34
C SER A 101 4.55 -38.27 23.11
N GLU A 102 3.80 -38.12 24.19
CA GLU A 102 2.45 -37.56 24.14
C GLU A 102 2.53 -36.02 24.05
N VAL A 103 1.58 -35.39 23.37
CA VAL A 103 1.57 -33.95 23.16
C VAL A 103 0.29 -33.37 23.71
N PHE A 104 0.41 -32.36 24.57
CA PHE A 104 -0.71 -31.65 25.17
C PHE A 104 -0.72 -30.19 24.71
N ILE A 105 -1.87 -29.72 24.19
CA ILE A 105 -2.09 -28.35 23.75
C ILE A 105 -3.50 -27.95 24.17
N ASN A 106 -3.65 -26.81 24.81
CA ASN A 106 -4.93 -26.23 25.20
C ASN A 106 -5.87 -27.23 25.91
N GLY A 107 -5.35 -27.95 26.89
CA GLY A 107 -6.13 -28.87 27.70
C GLY A 107 -6.42 -30.24 27.07
N THR A 108 -5.94 -30.52 25.86
CA THR A 108 -6.23 -31.77 25.14
C THR A 108 -4.96 -32.48 24.67
N THR A 109 -5.03 -33.81 24.62
CA THR A 109 -4.00 -34.63 23.98
C THR A 109 -4.15 -34.55 22.47
N GLN A 110 -3.02 -34.33 21.76
CA GLN A 110 -3.01 -34.21 20.31
C GLN A 110 -2.59 -35.53 19.66
N GLU A 111 -3.47 -36.11 18.85
CA GLU A 111 -3.15 -37.28 18.04
C GLU A 111 -2.44 -36.87 16.74
N LEU A 112 -1.12 -36.99 16.70
CA LEU A 112 -0.30 -36.55 15.55
C LEU A 112 -0.05 -37.65 14.52
N GLY A 113 -0.60 -38.83 14.71
CA GLY A 113 -0.32 -40.01 13.91
C GLY A 113 1.12 -40.53 14.10
N ALA A 114 1.45 -41.59 13.39
CA ALA A 114 2.81 -42.13 13.41
C ALA A 114 3.81 -41.13 12.81
N THR A 115 4.82 -40.77 13.55
CA THR A 115 5.92 -39.90 13.07
C THR A 115 7.23 -40.70 13.06
N SER A 116 7.98 -40.56 11.96
CA SER A 116 9.26 -41.27 11.78
C SER A 116 10.34 -40.79 12.73
N ASP A 117 10.28 -39.57 13.18
CA ASP A 117 11.27 -38.95 14.07
C ASP A 117 10.66 -37.84 14.95
N GLY A 118 11.38 -37.54 16.05
CA GLY A 118 10.96 -36.56 17.05
C GLY A 118 10.92 -35.13 16.51
N LYS A 119 11.81 -34.77 15.59
CA LYS A 119 11.82 -33.44 14.97
C LYS A 119 10.51 -33.17 14.22
N THR A 120 10.11 -34.12 13.37
CA THR A 120 8.84 -34.04 12.63
C THR A 120 7.66 -33.94 13.58
N LYS A 121 7.67 -34.70 14.69
CA LYS A 121 6.60 -34.64 15.69
C LYS A 121 6.51 -33.28 16.36
N VAL A 122 7.63 -32.72 16.80
CA VAL A 122 7.68 -31.39 17.42
C VAL A 122 7.20 -30.32 16.44
N ILE A 123 7.61 -30.38 15.16
CA ILE A 123 7.16 -29.42 14.14
C ILE A 123 5.64 -29.51 13.92
N LYS A 124 5.09 -30.72 13.78
CA LYS A 124 3.62 -30.91 13.65
C LYS A 124 2.86 -30.38 14.87
N ALA A 125 3.33 -30.69 16.08
CA ALA A 125 2.76 -30.17 17.31
C ALA A 125 2.82 -28.65 17.38
N PHE A 126 3.94 -28.06 17.01
CA PHE A 126 4.12 -26.61 16.98
C PHE A 126 3.18 -25.93 15.97
N GLN A 127 2.97 -26.54 14.80
CA GLN A 127 1.99 -26.04 13.82
C GLN A 127 0.56 -26.05 14.38
N ILE A 128 0.19 -27.05 15.19
CA ILE A 128 -1.11 -27.08 15.88
C ILE A 128 -1.17 -25.97 16.93
N LEU A 129 -0.11 -25.80 17.73
CA LEU A 129 -0.05 -24.72 18.71
C LEU A 129 -0.23 -23.35 18.04
N VAL A 130 0.48 -23.07 16.94
CA VAL A 130 0.34 -21.82 16.17
C VAL A 130 -1.09 -21.63 15.70
N LYS A 131 -1.73 -22.64 15.11
CA LYS A 131 -3.12 -22.57 14.66
C LYS A 131 -4.10 -22.33 15.81
N THR A 132 -3.83 -22.88 17.00
CA THR A 132 -4.66 -22.71 18.19
C THR A 132 -4.52 -21.32 18.79
N VAL A 133 -3.29 -20.79 18.83
CA VAL A 133 -3.01 -19.48 19.43
C VAL A 133 -3.35 -18.33 18.47
N TYR A 134 -3.16 -18.55 17.16
CA TYR A 134 -3.42 -17.55 16.11
C TYR A 134 -4.45 -18.06 15.07
N PRO A 135 -5.71 -18.25 15.47
CA PRO A 135 -6.75 -18.79 14.58
C PRO A 135 -7.01 -17.88 13.36
N ASN A 136 -6.74 -16.56 13.48
CA ASN A 136 -6.95 -15.59 12.43
C ASN A 136 -5.73 -15.44 11.48
N LEU A 137 -4.62 -16.14 11.75
CA LEU A 137 -3.48 -16.18 10.85
C LEU A 137 -3.86 -16.74 9.47
N LYS A 138 -4.82 -17.67 9.41
CA LYS A 138 -5.34 -18.26 8.16
C LYS A 138 -5.94 -17.25 7.19
N MET A 139 -6.40 -16.07 7.67
CA MET A 139 -6.97 -15.01 6.82
C MET A 139 -5.95 -14.47 5.80
N LEU A 140 -4.65 -14.61 6.08
CA LEU A 140 -3.59 -14.23 5.14
C LEU A 140 -3.43 -15.22 3.96
N GLY A 141 -4.09 -16.38 4.01
CA GLY A 141 -3.91 -17.44 3.02
C GLY A 141 -2.51 -18.05 3.05
N ASN A 142 -2.09 -18.62 1.92
CA ASN A 142 -0.79 -19.29 1.77
C ASN A 142 0.27 -18.41 1.08
N GLN A 143 0.03 -17.11 0.96
CA GLN A 143 0.94 -16.17 0.31
C GLN A 143 2.04 -15.71 1.26
N GLN A 144 3.24 -15.49 0.71
CA GLN A 144 4.33 -14.83 1.40
C GLN A 144 4.33 -13.35 1.01
N TYR A 145 4.33 -12.49 2.02
CA TYR A 145 4.34 -11.04 1.85
C TYR A 145 5.74 -10.51 2.18
N SER A 146 6.35 -9.82 1.23
CA SER A 146 7.66 -9.17 1.36
C SER A 146 7.54 -7.66 1.18
N GLU A 147 8.62 -6.93 1.42
CA GLU A 147 8.69 -5.50 1.08
C GLU A 147 8.46 -5.26 -0.41
N ASP A 148 9.00 -6.13 -1.28
CA ASP A 148 8.77 -6.05 -2.73
C ASP A 148 7.30 -6.24 -3.09
N THR A 149 6.56 -7.04 -2.31
CA THR A 149 5.11 -7.18 -2.49
C THR A 149 4.40 -5.86 -2.23
N VAL A 150 4.75 -5.16 -1.14
CA VAL A 150 4.18 -3.84 -0.82
C VAL A 150 4.48 -2.82 -1.92
N ARG A 151 5.76 -2.73 -2.36
CA ARG A 151 6.18 -1.83 -3.44
C ARG A 151 5.40 -2.11 -4.72
N ARG A 152 5.30 -3.36 -5.13
CA ARG A 152 4.56 -3.77 -6.33
C ARG A 152 3.09 -3.38 -6.25
N ILE A 153 2.42 -3.61 -5.11
CA ILE A 153 1.01 -3.25 -4.93
C ILE A 153 0.81 -1.74 -5.13
N ILE A 154 1.63 -0.90 -4.52
CA ILE A 154 1.48 0.56 -4.63
C ILE A 154 1.80 1.05 -6.06
N SER A 155 2.83 0.49 -6.70
CA SER A 155 3.27 0.92 -8.04
C SER A 155 2.42 0.37 -9.19
N SER A 156 1.56 -0.63 -8.92
CA SER A 156 0.68 -1.21 -9.95
C SER A 156 -0.57 -0.36 -10.14
N THR A 157 -1.16 -0.44 -11.35
CA THR A 157 -2.51 0.10 -11.58
C THR A 157 -3.55 -0.77 -10.87
N GLN A 158 -4.75 -0.25 -10.63
CA GLN A 158 -5.84 -1.03 -10.03
C GLN A 158 -6.21 -2.24 -10.90
N ASP A 159 -6.30 -2.04 -12.21
CA ASP A 159 -6.67 -3.10 -13.15
C ASP A 159 -5.66 -4.26 -13.16
N ASP A 160 -4.36 -3.95 -13.01
CA ASP A 160 -3.30 -4.95 -12.92
C ASP A 160 -3.35 -5.76 -11.61
N LEU A 161 -3.83 -5.15 -10.53
CA LEU A 161 -3.88 -5.76 -9.20
C LEU A 161 -5.12 -6.63 -8.97
N PHE A 162 -6.26 -6.16 -9.45
CA PHE A 162 -7.56 -6.70 -9.07
C PHE A 162 -8.35 -7.25 -10.27
N GLY A 163 -7.88 -6.99 -11.51
CA GLY A 163 -8.67 -7.26 -12.72
C GLY A 163 -9.87 -6.30 -12.84
N THR A 164 -10.53 -6.32 -13.97
CA THR A 164 -11.66 -5.41 -14.26
C THR A 164 -12.91 -5.69 -13.41
N ASP A 165 -13.01 -6.88 -12.77
CA ASP A 165 -14.22 -7.34 -12.08
C ASP A 165 -14.01 -7.70 -10.59
N ASP A 166 -12.78 -7.69 -10.05
CA ASP A 166 -12.53 -8.09 -8.65
C ASP A 166 -12.72 -6.92 -7.67
N THR A 167 -13.99 -6.68 -7.30
CA THR A 167 -14.36 -5.77 -6.20
C THR A 167 -14.30 -6.46 -4.84
N THR A 168 -13.92 -7.73 -4.77
CA THR A 168 -14.00 -8.54 -3.56
C THR A 168 -12.86 -8.19 -2.59
N ILE A 169 -13.23 -7.64 -1.44
CA ILE A 169 -12.30 -7.40 -0.33
C ILE A 169 -11.99 -8.73 0.34
N SER A 170 -10.73 -9.07 0.53
CA SER A 170 -10.33 -10.29 1.23
C SER A 170 -10.73 -10.24 2.72
N GLU A 171 -10.83 -11.42 3.36
CA GLU A 171 -11.14 -11.52 4.77
C GLU A 171 -10.16 -10.71 5.65
N ALA A 172 -8.87 -10.73 5.30
CA ALA A 172 -7.84 -9.97 5.98
C ALA A 172 -7.98 -8.44 5.78
N GLU A 173 -8.27 -7.99 4.57
CA GLU A 173 -8.52 -6.58 4.27
C GLU A 173 -9.76 -6.07 5.03
N ASN A 174 -10.83 -6.87 5.05
CA ASN A 174 -12.05 -6.52 5.77
C ASN A 174 -11.84 -6.41 7.28
N GLU A 175 -11.02 -7.28 7.87
CA GLU A 175 -10.71 -7.21 9.30
C GLU A 175 -9.97 -5.90 9.66
N ILE A 176 -9.05 -5.44 8.81
CA ILE A 176 -8.41 -4.12 9.00
C ILE A 176 -9.45 -2.99 8.96
N LEU A 177 -10.37 -3.01 8.01
CA LEU A 177 -11.43 -2.00 7.94
C LEU A 177 -12.31 -2.01 9.19
N ILE A 178 -12.70 -3.19 9.71
CA ILE A 178 -13.47 -3.33 10.94
C ILE A 178 -12.74 -2.69 12.14
N VAL A 179 -11.45 -2.92 12.26
CA VAL A 179 -10.62 -2.33 13.34
C VAL A 179 -10.57 -0.82 13.20
N LEU A 180 -10.32 -0.29 11.99
CA LEU A 180 -10.28 1.14 11.72
C LEU A 180 -11.62 1.81 12.02
N ASP A 181 -12.73 1.24 11.57
CA ASP A 181 -14.09 1.76 11.82
C ASP A 181 -14.45 1.75 13.30
N ARG A 182 -14.08 0.70 14.03
CA ARG A 182 -14.31 0.61 15.47
C ARG A 182 -13.59 1.72 16.21
N ARG A 183 -12.30 1.93 15.91
CA ARG A 183 -11.50 2.98 16.54
C ARG A 183 -12.01 4.38 16.18
N LYS A 184 -12.40 4.59 14.93
CA LYS A 184 -13.02 5.85 14.48
C LYS A 184 -14.31 6.17 15.25
N LYS A 185 -15.18 5.16 15.49
CA LYS A 185 -16.40 5.34 16.30
C LYS A 185 -16.09 5.69 17.77
N GLN A 186 -14.92 5.27 18.26
CA GLN A 186 -14.43 5.62 19.60
C GLN A 186 -13.68 6.98 19.62
N SER A 187 -13.61 7.67 18.46
CA SER A 187 -12.83 8.90 18.27
C SER A 187 -11.32 8.73 18.45
N ASP A 188 -10.82 7.50 18.33
CA ASP A 188 -9.41 7.18 18.40
C ASP A 188 -8.76 7.28 17.03
N ARG A 189 -7.62 7.97 16.96
CA ARG A 189 -6.76 7.95 15.77
C ARG A 189 -6.03 6.61 15.68
N THR A 190 -5.86 6.10 14.48
CA THR A 190 -5.14 4.84 14.27
C THR A 190 -3.86 5.10 13.48
N SER A 191 -2.72 4.81 14.09
CA SER A 191 -1.41 4.85 13.44
C SER A 191 -1.06 3.48 12.83
N LEU A 192 -0.05 3.44 11.94
CA LEU A 192 0.52 2.17 11.48
C LEU A 192 1.07 1.33 12.63
N ASN A 193 1.65 1.99 13.65
CA ASN A 193 2.16 1.28 14.82
C ASN A 193 1.04 0.58 15.62
N ASP A 194 -0.14 1.21 15.71
CA ASP A 194 -1.31 0.58 16.36
C ASP A 194 -1.77 -0.66 15.59
N LEU A 195 -1.83 -0.59 14.26
CA LEU A 195 -2.20 -1.77 13.44
C LEU A 195 -1.15 -2.88 13.56
N LYS A 196 0.13 -2.55 13.49
CA LYS A 196 1.22 -3.51 13.68
C LYS A 196 1.08 -4.25 15.01
N ASN A 197 0.86 -3.52 16.09
CA ASN A 197 0.73 -4.11 17.42
C ASN A 197 -0.56 -4.94 17.54
N HIS A 198 -1.68 -4.45 17.03
CA HIS A 198 -2.95 -5.15 17.08
C HIS A 198 -2.90 -6.48 16.31
N PHE A 199 -2.46 -6.45 15.05
CA PHE A 199 -2.42 -7.64 14.20
C PHE A 199 -1.22 -8.55 14.45
N GLY A 200 -0.16 -8.05 15.08
CA GLY A 200 0.97 -8.86 15.54
C GLY A 200 0.63 -9.74 16.74
N MET A 201 -0.37 -9.37 17.55
CA MET A 201 -0.78 -10.11 18.74
C MET A 201 -1.86 -11.17 18.44
N LYS A 202 -2.18 -11.97 19.45
CA LYS A 202 -3.33 -12.89 19.41
C LYS A 202 -4.62 -12.10 19.17
N PRO A 203 -5.55 -12.61 18.39
CA PRO A 203 -5.60 -13.93 17.75
C PRO A 203 -5.00 -13.96 16.32
N PHE A 204 -4.35 -12.90 15.84
CA PHE A 204 -3.92 -12.73 14.44
C PHE A 204 -2.51 -13.27 14.17
N GLY A 205 -1.49 -12.79 14.88
CA GLY A 205 -0.09 -13.19 14.67
C GLY A 205 0.46 -12.81 13.28
N TRP A 206 -0.08 -11.71 12.67
CA TRP A 206 0.36 -11.28 11.35
C TRP A 206 1.69 -10.54 11.45
N TYR A 207 2.61 -10.90 10.57
CA TYR A 207 3.89 -10.20 10.50
C TYR A 207 3.77 -8.87 9.73
N PRO A 208 4.65 -7.89 9.99
CA PRO A 208 4.49 -6.53 9.49
C PRO A 208 4.22 -6.43 7.98
N ASN A 209 5.01 -7.13 7.15
CA ASN A 209 4.84 -7.06 5.70
C ASN A 209 3.49 -7.60 5.20
N ALA A 210 2.86 -8.54 5.93
CA ALA A 210 1.51 -8.97 5.62
C ALA A 210 0.50 -7.86 5.93
N VAL A 211 0.60 -7.22 7.10
CA VAL A 211 -0.25 -6.08 7.46
C VAL A 211 -0.11 -4.96 6.44
N TRP A 212 1.14 -4.61 6.08
CA TRP A 212 1.42 -3.55 5.09
C TRP A 212 0.90 -3.87 3.70
N SER A 213 0.95 -5.13 3.29
CA SER A 213 0.39 -5.55 2.00
C SER A 213 -1.14 -5.39 1.97
N MET A 214 -1.84 -5.73 3.07
CA MET A 214 -3.30 -5.52 3.17
C MET A 214 -3.65 -4.02 3.20
N VAL A 215 -2.90 -3.22 3.97
CA VAL A 215 -3.04 -1.75 4.01
C VAL A 215 -2.81 -1.15 2.62
N ALA A 216 -1.75 -1.57 1.91
CA ALA A 216 -1.45 -1.12 0.55
C ALA A 216 -2.59 -1.45 -0.43
N ARG A 217 -3.19 -2.65 -0.35
CA ARG A 217 -4.33 -3.05 -1.17
C ARG A 217 -5.55 -2.19 -0.88
N LEU A 218 -5.87 -1.96 0.40
CA LEU A 218 -6.97 -1.08 0.81
C LEU A 218 -6.76 0.36 0.36
N TYR A 219 -5.52 0.86 0.42
CA TYR A 219 -5.16 2.18 -0.08
C TYR A 219 -5.38 2.28 -1.60
N LYS A 220 -4.88 1.31 -2.37
CA LYS A 220 -5.07 1.26 -3.84
C LYS A 220 -6.54 1.10 -4.22
N ARG A 221 -7.35 0.40 -3.42
CA ARG A 221 -8.81 0.33 -3.59
C ARG A 221 -9.56 1.61 -3.18
N GLY A 222 -8.85 2.64 -2.67
CA GLY A 222 -9.49 3.86 -2.19
C GLY A 222 -10.39 3.66 -0.96
N LYS A 223 -10.18 2.58 -0.18
CA LYS A 223 -10.97 2.32 1.04
C LYS A 223 -10.40 2.98 2.28
N ILE A 224 -9.11 3.33 2.24
CA ILE A 224 -8.42 4.05 3.32
C ILE A 224 -7.55 5.16 2.77
N GLU A 225 -7.35 6.18 3.58
CA GLU A 225 -6.41 7.28 3.39
C GLU A 225 -5.28 7.18 4.40
N MET A 226 -4.11 7.62 3.98
CA MET A 226 -2.93 7.73 4.84
C MET A 226 -2.48 9.17 4.93
N LYS A 227 -2.24 9.65 6.16
CA LYS A 227 -1.88 11.05 6.45
C LYS A 227 -0.64 11.12 7.32
N GLN A 228 0.25 12.08 7.03
CA GLN A 228 1.31 12.52 7.93
C GLN A 228 1.22 14.04 8.09
N ASP A 229 1.34 14.52 9.32
CA ASP A 229 1.25 15.94 9.63
C ASP A 229 0.02 16.64 9.00
N SER A 230 -1.12 15.94 8.97
CA SER A 230 -2.40 16.33 8.35
C SER A 230 -2.40 16.39 6.82
N ASN A 231 -1.31 16.03 6.15
CA ASN A 231 -1.24 15.96 4.69
C ASN A 231 -1.54 14.53 4.22
N LEU A 232 -2.34 14.41 3.16
CA LEU A 232 -2.56 13.14 2.46
C LEU A 232 -1.26 12.69 1.78
N LEU A 233 -0.94 11.41 1.92
CA LEU A 233 0.23 10.82 1.28
C LEU A 233 -0.08 10.37 -0.15
N GLU A 234 0.83 10.67 -1.05
CA GLU A 234 0.86 10.14 -2.42
C GLU A 234 1.61 8.79 -2.48
N ASP A 235 1.46 8.04 -3.58
CA ASP A 235 1.95 6.66 -3.72
C ASP A 235 3.41 6.45 -3.26
N ASN A 236 4.34 7.32 -3.66
CA ASN A 236 5.73 7.20 -3.24
C ASN A 236 5.91 7.40 -1.73
N GLN A 237 5.19 8.36 -1.15
CA GLN A 237 5.22 8.64 0.28
C GLN A 237 4.57 7.50 1.09
N VAL A 238 3.54 6.84 0.53
CA VAL A 238 2.90 5.66 1.13
C VAL A 238 3.88 4.49 1.20
N ILE A 239 4.70 4.27 0.16
CA ILE A 239 5.75 3.25 0.19
C ILE A 239 6.72 3.50 1.35
N ASP A 240 7.20 4.73 1.50
CA ASP A 240 8.13 5.09 2.57
C ASP A 240 7.47 5.00 3.95
N ALA A 241 6.20 5.39 4.07
CA ALA A 241 5.44 5.29 5.31
C ALA A 241 5.28 3.82 5.76
N LEU A 242 5.03 2.89 4.83
CA LEU A 242 4.83 1.46 5.13
C LEU A 242 6.13 0.69 5.38
N LEU A 243 7.25 1.09 4.76
CA LEU A 243 8.49 0.32 4.81
C LEU A 243 9.53 0.88 5.78
N VAL A 244 9.44 2.15 6.15
CA VAL A 244 10.37 2.80 7.08
C VAL A 244 9.75 2.84 8.48
N SER A 245 10.26 2.04 9.40
CA SER A 245 9.69 1.85 10.74
C SER A 245 9.58 3.12 11.60
N SER A 246 10.46 4.11 11.38
CA SER A 246 10.37 5.41 12.07
C SER A 246 9.09 6.19 11.75
N ASN A 247 8.44 5.89 10.63
CA ASN A 247 7.24 6.57 10.18
C ASN A 247 5.95 6.01 10.78
N TYR A 248 5.98 4.80 11.37
CA TYR A 248 4.79 4.09 11.82
C TYR A 248 3.96 4.85 12.87
N GLY A 249 4.61 5.59 13.76
CA GLY A 249 3.93 6.37 14.80
C GLY A 249 3.25 7.63 14.27
N ASN A 250 3.80 8.22 13.20
CA ASN A 250 3.35 9.50 12.65
C ASN A 250 2.38 9.34 11.46
N THR A 251 2.27 8.12 10.92
CA THR A 251 1.36 7.84 9.81
C THR A 251 0.01 7.38 10.35
N LEU A 252 -1.01 8.18 10.10
CA LEU A 252 -2.39 7.92 10.50
C LEU A 252 -3.18 7.32 9.34
N LEU A 253 -4.08 6.41 9.67
CA LEU A 253 -5.00 5.77 8.73
C LEU A 253 -6.44 6.19 9.04
N GLU A 254 -7.16 6.55 8.02
CA GLU A 254 -8.57 6.87 8.09
C GLU A 254 -9.35 6.03 7.08
N VAL A 255 -10.48 5.48 7.49
CA VAL A 255 -11.41 4.85 6.54
C VAL A 255 -12.00 5.95 5.68
N GLN A 256 -11.86 5.80 4.36
CA GLN A 256 -12.51 6.68 3.42
C GLN A 256 -14.02 6.53 3.57
N LYS A 257 -14.74 7.64 3.57
CA LYS A 257 -16.20 7.61 3.55
C LYS A 257 -16.62 7.02 2.22
N ASP A 258 -17.57 6.11 2.23
CA ASP A 258 -18.22 5.69 0.99
C ASP A 258 -18.74 6.94 0.28
N VAL A 259 -18.19 7.18 -0.92
CA VAL A 259 -18.65 8.30 -1.76
C VAL A 259 -19.99 7.88 -2.33
N ASP A 260 -20.98 8.78 -2.23
CA ASP A 260 -22.31 8.56 -2.83
C ASP A 260 -22.14 8.17 -4.32
N PRO A 261 -22.67 7.01 -4.74
CA PRO A 261 -22.62 6.59 -6.15
C PRO A 261 -23.12 7.65 -7.14
N LYS A 262 -24.00 8.54 -6.66
CA LYS A 262 -24.47 9.68 -7.43
C LYS A 262 -23.33 10.65 -7.75
N LEU A 263 -22.48 10.99 -6.78
CA LEU A 263 -21.32 11.88 -6.97
C LEU A 263 -20.29 11.27 -7.94
N ILE A 264 -20.09 9.94 -7.86
CA ILE A 264 -19.23 9.22 -8.80
C ILE A 264 -19.76 9.36 -10.24
N LYS A 265 -21.06 9.11 -10.44
CA LYS A 265 -21.69 9.25 -11.74
C LYS A 265 -21.62 10.68 -12.26
N GLU A 266 -21.86 11.65 -11.40
CA GLU A 266 -21.79 13.06 -11.73
C GLU A 266 -20.39 13.50 -12.16
N LEU A 267 -19.34 13.05 -11.44
CA LEU A 267 -17.95 13.35 -11.82
C LEU A 267 -17.54 12.67 -13.14
N LYS A 268 -18.03 11.45 -13.42
CA LYS A 268 -17.81 10.79 -14.73
C LYS A 268 -18.45 11.57 -15.87
N THR A 269 -19.66 12.08 -15.66
CA THR A 269 -20.35 12.91 -16.65
C THR A 269 -19.57 14.20 -16.90
N LEU A 270 -19.18 14.89 -15.83
CA LEU A 270 -18.36 16.10 -15.91
C LEU A 270 -17.02 15.85 -16.62
N TYR A 271 -16.36 14.71 -16.36
CA TYR A 271 -15.13 14.32 -17.05
C TYR A 271 -15.37 14.25 -18.57
N SER A 272 -16.45 13.59 -18.99
CA SER A 272 -16.74 13.42 -20.40
C SER A 272 -17.12 14.75 -21.08
N GLU A 273 -17.85 15.62 -20.42
CA GLU A 273 -18.25 16.94 -20.92
C GLU A 273 -17.06 17.91 -21.02
N ALA A 274 -16.16 17.87 -20.02
CA ALA A 274 -15.00 18.76 -19.98
C ALA A 274 -13.91 18.40 -21.00
N PHE A 275 -13.69 17.10 -21.25
CA PHE A 275 -12.54 16.64 -22.05
C PHE A 275 -12.92 15.94 -23.36
N ASP A 276 -14.20 15.83 -23.69
CA ASP A 276 -14.73 15.13 -24.87
C ASP A 276 -14.28 13.66 -24.99
N GLU A 277 -14.00 13.03 -23.82
CA GLU A 277 -13.54 11.64 -23.71
C GLU A 277 -14.36 10.88 -22.67
N SER A 278 -14.59 9.58 -22.87
CA SER A 278 -15.19 8.75 -21.83
C SER A 278 -14.23 8.54 -20.66
N CYS A 279 -14.72 8.67 -19.43
CA CYS A 279 -13.92 8.43 -18.23
C CYS A 279 -13.55 6.94 -18.12
N PRO A 280 -12.25 6.57 -18.13
CA PRO A 280 -11.83 5.18 -18.09
C PRO A 280 -11.82 4.58 -16.66
N PHE A 281 -11.99 5.41 -15.64
CA PHE A 281 -11.85 5.01 -14.24
C PHE A 281 -13.19 4.59 -13.62
N GLN A 282 -13.15 3.71 -12.59
CA GLN A 282 -14.33 3.22 -11.89
C GLN A 282 -14.46 3.78 -10.46
N GLU A 283 -13.37 3.88 -9.74
CA GLU A 283 -13.35 4.32 -8.35
C GLU A 283 -13.29 5.84 -8.21
N ALA A 284 -13.96 6.38 -7.19
CA ALA A 284 -14.09 7.82 -6.97
C ALA A 284 -12.74 8.56 -6.94
N LYS A 285 -11.75 7.99 -6.28
CA LYS A 285 -10.41 8.57 -6.17
C LYS A 285 -9.72 8.64 -7.54
N ASP A 286 -9.77 7.56 -8.31
CA ASP A 286 -9.07 7.49 -9.60
C ASP A 286 -9.73 8.40 -10.64
N ILE A 287 -11.07 8.52 -10.62
CA ILE A 287 -11.78 9.48 -11.44
C ILE A 287 -11.33 10.90 -11.12
N ALA A 288 -11.25 11.24 -9.82
CA ALA A 288 -10.84 12.57 -9.38
C ALA A 288 -9.38 12.87 -9.69
N VAL A 289 -8.48 11.89 -9.54
CA VAL A 289 -7.06 12.01 -9.93
C VAL A 289 -6.94 12.16 -11.44
N GLY A 290 -7.60 11.32 -12.23
CA GLY A 290 -7.60 11.44 -13.68
C GLY A 290 -8.20 12.76 -14.19
N PHE A 291 -9.23 13.28 -13.50
CA PHE A 291 -9.77 14.61 -13.77
C PHE A 291 -8.73 15.71 -13.52
N LYS A 292 -8.04 15.66 -12.40
CA LYS A 292 -6.95 16.58 -12.04
C LYS A 292 -5.80 16.55 -13.06
N ASP A 293 -5.42 15.37 -13.52
CA ASP A 293 -4.37 15.21 -14.53
C ASP A 293 -4.77 15.86 -15.86
N LYS A 294 -6.02 15.67 -16.30
CA LYS A 294 -6.57 16.33 -17.48
C LYS A 294 -6.62 17.86 -17.32
N LEU A 295 -6.98 18.38 -16.14
CA LEU A 295 -6.91 19.82 -15.87
C LEU A 295 -5.48 20.35 -15.97
N SER A 296 -4.49 19.56 -15.57
CA SER A 296 -3.08 19.94 -15.68
C SER A 296 -2.62 20.02 -17.14
N VAL A 297 -3.08 19.10 -17.98
CA VAL A 297 -2.85 19.15 -19.44
C VAL A 297 -3.52 20.38 -20.06
N LEU A 298 -4.77 20.64 -19.67
CA LEU A 298 -5.50 21.83 -20.13
C LEU A 298 -4.81 23.13 -19.72
N LEU A 299 -4.26 23.18 -18.49
CA LEU A 299 -3.46 24.34 -18.05
C LEU A 299 -2.23 24.57 -18.92
N GLN A 300 -1.53 23.51 -19.34
CA GLN A 300 -0.40 23.63 -20.25
C GLN A 300 -0.81 24.18 -21.61
N GLU A 301 -1.93 23.70 -22.15
CA GLU A 301 -2.50 24.22 -23.41
C GLU A 301 -2.85 25.71 -23.30
N VAL A 302 -3.60 26.09 -22.25
CA VAL A 302 -3.99 27.48 -22.00
C VAL A 302 -2.76 28.39 -21.84
N ASN A 303 -1.73 27.92 -21.12
CA ASN A 303 -0.46 28.65 -21.00
C ASN A 303 0.19 28.88 -22.39
N GLY A 304 0.19 27.86 -23.24
CA GLY A 304 0.74 27.95 -24.60
C GLY A 304 -0.05 28.94 -25.48
N LEU A 305 -1.37 29.00 -25.33
CA LEU A 305 -2.21 29.97 -26.03
C LEU A 305 -1.90 31.41 -25.56
N ILE A 306 -1.90 31.66 -24.26
CA ILE A 306 -1.69 33.00 -23.69
C ILE A 306 -0.29 33.54 -24.03
N GLN A 307 0.74 32.71 -24.19
CA GLN A 307 2.06 33.13 -24.65
C GLN A 307 2.01 33.85 -26.03
N ASN A 308 1.00 33.57 -26.83
CA ASN A 308 0.80 34.20 -28.12
C ASN A 308 -0.09 35.47 -28.07
N SER A 309 -0.44 35.97 -26.88
CA SER A 309 -1.32 37.14 -26.71
C SER A 309 -0.79 38.42 -27.36
N ASN A 310 0.52 38.56 -27.51
CA ASN A 310 1.09 39.69 -28.28
C ASN A 310 0.64 39.71 -29.72
N ASN A 311 0.40 38.55 -30.32
CA ASN A 311 -0.09 38.43 -31.69
C ASN A 311 -1.63 38.35 -31.79
N TYR A 312 -2.25 37.84 -30.75
CA TYR A 312 -3.67 37.59 -30.64
C TYR A 312 -4.20 38.08 -29.28
N PRO A 313 -4.47 39.42 -29.15
CA PRO A 313 -4.82 40.04 -27.88
C PRO A 313 -6.01 39.38 -27.16
N PHE A 314 -6.96 38.85 -27.91
CA PHE A 314 -8.13 38.14 -27.37
C PHE A 314 -7.78 36.88 -26.54
N LEU A 315 -6.57 36.34 -26.65
CA LEU A 315 -6.13 35.21 -25.85
C LEU A 315 -6.00 35.55 -24.34
N THR A 316 -5.92 36.84 -23.99
CA THR A 316 -5.97 37.29 -22.59
C THR A 316 -7.29 36.97 -21.90
N LEU A 317 -8.37 36.74 -22.68
CA LEU A 317 -9.65 36.25 -22.15
C LEU A 317 -9.55 34.91 -21.45
N LEU A 318 -8.46 34.16 -21.69
CA LEU A 318 -8.20 32.89 -21.03
C LEU A 318 -7.49 33.03 -19.65
N GLU A 319 -7.04 34.22 -19.28
CA GLU A 319 -6.34 34.43 -17.97
C GLU A 319 -7.18 34.01 -16.75
N PRO A 320 -8.50 34.32 -16.67
CA PRO A 320 -9.32 33.93 -15.54
C PRO A 320 -9.38 32.40 -15.35
N ILE A 321 -9.54 31.65 -16.47
CA ILE A 321 -9.54 30.18 -16.38
C ILE A 321 -8.14 29.61 -16.06
N GLN A 322 -7.06 30.26 -16.54
CA GLN A 322 -5.70 29.89 -16.20
C GLN A 322 -5.47 29.95 -14.67
N GLU A 323 -5.92 31.03 -14.03
CA GLU A 323 -5.81 31.18 -12.56
C GLU A 323 -6.63 30.10 -11.81
N LYS A 324 -7.83 29.81 -12.29
CA LYS A 324 -8.68 28.74 -11.73
C LYS A 324 -8.01 27.38 -11.87
N LEU A 325 -7.50 27.03 -13.05
CA LEU A 325 -6.80 25.78 -13.30
C LEU A 325 -5.56 25.62 -12.40
N ARG A 326 -4.79 26.70 -12.16
CA ARG A 326 -3.68 26.70 -11.20
C ARG A 326 -4.16 26.45 -9.78
N SER A 327 -5.26 27.07 -9.36
CA SER A 327 -5.80 26.91 -8.01
C SER A 327 -6.29 25.47 -7.77
N TRP A 328 -6.91 24.86 -8.78
CA TRP A 328 -7.44 23.49 -8.73
C TRP A 328 -6.33 22.44 -8.69
N SER A 329 -5.18 22.68 -9.33
CA SER A 329 -4.06 21.74 -9.32
C SER A 329 -3.54 21.42 -7.92
N GLY A 330 -3.70 22.33 -6.94
CA GLY A 330 -3.32 22.15 -5.55
C GLY A 330 -4.40 21.49 -4.64
N LYS A 331 -5.58 21.21 -5.19
CA LYS A 331 -6.69 20.62 -4.42
C LYS A 331 -6.54 19.10 -4.28
N ASP A 332 -7.09 18.56 -3.18
CA ASP A 332 -7.20 17.12 -2.99
C ASP A 332 -8.35 16.52 -3.84
N TYR A 333 -8.40 15.20 -3.92
CA TYR A 333 -9.40 14.52 -4.74
C TYR A 333 -10.83 14.70 -4.23
N THR A 334 -11.05 14.93 -2.95
CA THR A 334 -12.40 15.12 -2.37
C THR A 334 -13.03 16.41 -2.84
N TYR A 335 -12.22 17.43 -3.12
CA TYR A 335 -12.68 18.68 -3.69
C TYR A 335 -13.36 18.46 -5.06
N PHE A 336 -12.77 17.64 -5.92
CA PHE A 336 -13.33 17.37 -7.26
C PHE A 336 -14.66 16.61 -7.20
N LEU A 337 -14.87 15.81 -6.16
CA LEU A 337 -16.13 15.09 -5.95
C LEU A 337 -17.28 16.01 -5.48
N LEU A 338 -16.94 17.06 -4.74
CA LEU A 338 -17.94 17.91 -4.08
C LEU A 338 -18.20 19.24 -4.79
N SER A 339 -17.34 19.67 -5.72
CA SER A 339 -17.38 21.00 -6.32
C SER A 339 -17.93 21.01 -7.76
N ARG A 340 -18.82 20.07 -8.11
CA ARG A 340 -19.39 19.95 -9.45
C ARG A 340 -19.90 21.28 -9.99
N GLN A 341 -20.68 22.03 -9.22
CA GLN A 341 -21.27 23.29 -9.64
C GLN A 341 -20.20 24.32 -10.06
N GLU A 342 -19.09 24.40 -9.33
CA GLU A 342 -17.99 25.31 -9.69
C GLU A 342 -17.36 24.94 -11.04
N PHE A 343 -17.24 23.65 -11.34
CA PHE A 343 -16.70 23.20 -12.63
C PHE A 343 -17.70 23.43 -13.77
N GLU A 344 -19.00 23.22 -13.55
CA GLU A 344 -20.03 23.55 -14.53
C GLU A 344 -20.01 25.06 -14.86
N ASP A 345 -20.14 25.90 -13.84
CA ASP A 345 -20.23 27.36 -14.00
C ASP A 345 -18.91 28.02 -14.48
N THR A 346 -17.78 27.37 -14.35
CA THR A 346 -16.48 27.97 -14.69
C THR A 346 -15.80 27.24 -15.85
N LEU A 347 -15.67 25.91 -15.77
CA LEU A 347 -14.89 25.13 -16.74
C LEU A 347 -15.70 24.88 -18.01
N LEU A 348 -16.95 24.39 -17.87
CA LEU A 348 -17.78 24.04 -19.05
C LEU A 348 -18.22 25.28 -19.76
N ASP A 349 -18.69 26.33 -19.08
CA ASP A 349 -19.06 27.59 -19.69
C ASP A 349 -17.87 28.23 -20.40
N THR A 350 -16.67 28.24 -19.78
CA THR A 350 -15.47 28.77 -20.44
C THR A 350 -15.06 27.92 -21.64
N LYS A 351 -15.21 26.58 -21.56
CA LYS A 351 -14.93 25.70 -22.69
C LYS A 351 -15.82 26.04 -23.89
N GLU A 352 -17.11 26.14 -23.68
CA GLU A 352 -18.08 26.42 -24.73
C GLU A 352 -17.91 27.83 -25.28
N ASP A 353 -17.80 28.84 -24.42
CA ASP A 353 -17.79 30.25 -24.81
C ASP A 353 -16.45 30.74 -25.35
N LEU A 354 -15.34 30.16 -24.93
CA LEU A 354 -14.00 30.66 -25.26
C LEU A 354 -13.06 29.59 -25.81
N LEU A 355 -12.84 28.47 -25.10
CA LEU A 355 -11.78 27.52 -25.45
C LEU A 355 -12.03 26.85 -26.82
N ASP A 356 -13.20 26.29 -27.02
CA ASP A 356 -13.53 25.59 -28.27
C ASP A 356 -13.59 26.53 -29.46
N PRO A 357 -14.22 27.72 -29.36
CA PRO A 357 -14.13 28.73 -30.43
C PRO A 357 -12.71 29.20 -30.72
N ILE A 358 -11.87 29.44 -29.69
CA ILE A 358 -10.47 29.83 -29.84
C ILE A 358 -9.66 28.70 -30.49
N ARG A 359 -9.83 27.44 -30.06
CA ARG A 359 -9.19 26.27 -30.68
C ARG A 359 -9.53 26.17 -32.17
N LYS A 360 -10.79 26.32 -32.49
CA LYS A 360 -11.28 26.31 -33.88
C LYS A 360 -10.65 27.43 -34.71
N PHE A 361 -10.56 28.62 -34.15
CA PHE A 361 -9.92 29.75 -34.77
C PHE A 361 -8.44 29.52 -35.00
N MET A 362 -7.68 29.14 -33.95
CA MET A 362 -6.22 28.98 -33.99
C MET A 362 -5.78 27.85 -34.94
N ASN A 363 -6.61 26.83 -35.15
CA ASN A 363 -6.31 25.70 -36.04
C ASN A 363 -6.98 25.83 -37.44
N GLY A 364 -7.79 26.86 -37.66
CA GLY A 364 -8.57 27.02 -38.86
C GLY A 364 -8.06 28.11 -39.81
N ASP A 365 -8.79 28.30 -40.94
CA ASP A 365 -8.48 29.33 -41.94
C ASP A 365 -8.72 30.75 -41.41
N GLN A 366 -9.52 30.92 -40.38
CA GLN A 366 -9.75 32.22 -39.76
C GLN A 366 -8.48 32.86 -39.22
N LYS A 367 -7.56 32.04 -38.68
CA LYS A 367 -6.24 32.51 -38.22
C LYS A 367 -5.41 33.08 -39.38
N LYS A 368 -5.41 32.41 -40.53
CA LYS A 368 -4.65 32.87 -41.70
C LYS A 368 -5.17 34.25 -42.16
N ILE A 369 -6.50 34.40 -42.27
CA ILE A 369 -7.12 35.65 -42.64
C ILE A 369 -6.80 36.77 -41.63
N TYR A 370 -6.87 36.46 -40.33
CA TYR A 370 -6.50 37.40 -39.28
C TYR A 370 -5.03 37.84 -39.36
N ASP A 371 -4.12 36.92 -39.66
CA ASP A 371 -2.70 37.21 -39.84
C ASP A 371 -2.46 38.07 -41.09
N GLU A 372 -3.18 37.84 -42.17
CA GLU A 372 -3.13 38.69 -43.38
C GLU A 372 -3.66 40.10 -43.09
N ILE A 373 -4.79 40.24 -42.38
CA ILE A 373 -5.33 41.55 -41.95
C ILE A 373 -4.25 42.30 -41.13
N ARG A 374 -3.63 41.58 -40.16
CA ARG A 374 -2.60 42.15 -39.29
C ARG A 374 -1.38 42.65 -40.10
N LEU A 375 -0.96 41.89 -41.12
CA LEU A 375 0.13 42.30 -42.01
C LEU A 375 -0.22 43.55 -42.79
N ILE A 376 -1.44 43.62 -43.32
CA ILE A 376 -1.92 44.79 -44.07
C ILE A 376 -1.95 46.03 -43.17
N VAL A 377 -2.62 45.94 -42.03
CA VAL A 377 -2.79 47.07 -41.10
C VAL A 377 -1.48 47.58 -40.51
N ASN A 378 -0.47 46.70 -40.30
CA ASN A 378 0.80 47.06 -39.75
C ASN A 378 1.90 47.33 -40.81
N SER A 379 1.58 47.23 -42.12
CA SER A 379 2.55 47.54 -43.17
C SER A 379 2.69 49.05 -43.35
N ASP A 380 3.92 49.56 -43.15
CA ASP A 380 4.31 50.96 -43.39
C ASP A 380 4.50 51.24 -44.89
N THR A 381 3.54 50.86 -45.72
CA THR A 381 3.70 51.05 -47.15
C THR A 381 3.00 52.29 -47.59
N THR A 382 3.69 53.08 -48.47
CA THR A 382 3.23 54.30 -49.13
C THR A 382 1.91 54.05 -49.94
N ASN A 383 1.61 52.78 -50.22
CA ASN A 383 0.42 52.38 -50.99
C ASN A 383 -0.87 52.39 -50.14
N LEU A 384 -0.80 52.34 -48.79
CA LEU A 384 -1.97 52.44 -47.92
C LEU A 384 -2.64 53.83 -47.98
N SER A 385 -1.97 54.85 -48.48
CA SER A 385 -2.58 56.18 -48.68
C SER A 385 -3.63 56.23 -49.83
N PHE A 386 -3.70 55.18 -50.61
CA PHE A 386 -4.66 55.05 -51.72
C PHE A 386 -5.84 54.07 -51.40
N VAL A 387 -5.84 53.44 -50.25
CA VAL A 387 -6.93 52.57 -49.77
C VAL A 387 -7.99 53.46 -49.10
N ASP A 388 -9.28 53.14 -49.35
CA ASP A 388 -10.41 53.86 -48.74
C ASP A 388 -10.27 53.79 -47.18
N GLY A 389 -10.40 54.94 -46.53
CA GLY A 389 -10.28 55.04 -45.08
C GLY A 389 -11.31 54.20 -44.33
N ASP A 390 -12.49 53.97 -44.90
CA ASP A 390 -13.57 53.16 -44.34
C ASP A 390 -13.22 51.65 -44.37
N GLU A 391 -12.56 51.18 -45.43
CA GLU A 391 -12.10 49.78 -45.54
C GLU A 391 -11.00 49.46 -44.53
N MET A 392 -10.02 50.35 -44.38
CA MET A 392 -8.94 50.23 -43.37
C MET A 392 -9.50 50.24 -41.95
N GLU A 393 -10.52 51.04 -41.66
CA GLU A 393 -11.14 51.07 -40.34
C GLU A 393 -11.90 49.77 -40.04
N GLN A 394 -12.57 49.17 -41.04
CA GLN A 394 -13.19 47.85 -40.90
C GLN A 394 -12.17 46.76 -40.57
N LEU A 395 -10.99 46.75 -41.18
CA LEU A 395 -9.92 45.82 -40.85
C LEU A 395 -9.36 46.03 -39.43
N ARG A 396 -9.22 47.30 -38.98
CA ARG A 396 -8.83 47.64 -37.61
C ARG A 396 -9.83 47.18 -36.55
N VAL A 397 -11.13 47.30 -36.87
CA VAL A 397 -12.20 46.81 -35.98
C VAL A 397 -12.06 45.32 -35.70
N VAL A 398 -11.71 44.50 -36.70
CA VAL A 398 -11.47 43.04 -36.49
C VAL A 398 -10.29 42.77 -35.56
N LEU A 399 -9.19 43.51 -35.70
CA LEU A 399 -8.01 43.33 -34.86
C LEU A 399 -8.22 43.78 -33.40
N ASN A 400 -9.08 44.79 -33.22
CA ASN A 400 -9.39 45.36 -31.91
C ASN A 400 -10.63 44.73 -31.24
N HIS A 401 -11.30 43.77 -31.92
CA HIS A 401 -12.49 43.14 -31.39
C HIS A 401 -12.13 42.15 -30.28
N ASP A 402 -12.86 42.18 -29.17
CA ASP A 402 -12.61 41.30 -28.02
C ASP A 402 -12.74 39.81 -28.35
N LYS A 403 -13.67 39.45 -29.24
CA LYS A 403 -13.96 38.06 -29.64
C LYS A 403 -14.02 37.93 -31.17
N PRO A 404 -12.92 38.14 -31.92
CA PRO A 404 -12.93 38.10 -33.38
C PRO A 404 -13.21 36.70 -33.95
N PHE A 405 -13.05 35.68 -33.13
CA PHE A 405 -13.32 34.27 -33.46
C PHE A 405 -14.82 33.94 -33.50
N LEU A 406 -15.70 34.82 -33.06
CA LEU A 406 -17.16 34.61 -33.09
C LEU A 406 -17.78 35.31 -34.29
N GLY A 407 -18.86 34.72 -34.82
CA GLY A 407 -19.68 35.32 -35.88
C GLY A 407 -19.02 35.35 -37.25
N THR A 408 -19.34 36.40 -38.03
CA THR A 408 -18.96 36.55 -39.46
C THR A 408 -17.82 37.55 -39.69
N LEU A 409 -17.37 38.25 -38.65
CA LEU A 409 -16.41 39.37 -38.73
C LEU A 409 -15.19 39.09 -39.61
N ILE A 410 -14.52 37.94 -39.40
CA ILE A 410 -13.32 37.58 -40.18
C ILE A 410 -13.68 37.26 -41.64
N ARG A 411 -14.83 36.63 -41.87
CA ARG A 411 -15.28 36.32 -43.23
C ARG A 411 -15.65 37.60 -44.00
N ASP A 412 -16.30 38.53 -43.30
CA ASP A 412 -16.71 39.81 -43.91
C ASP A 412 -15.45 40.65 -44.19
N ALA A 413 -14.45 40.68 -43.28
CA ALA A 413 -13.18 41.34 -43.51
C ALA A 413 -12.40 40.74 -44.69
N LYS A 414 -12.46 39.41 -44.90
CA LYS A 414 -11.86 38.79 -46.08
C LYS A 414 -12.43 39.34 -47.36
N SER A 415 -13.76 39.52 -47.42
CA SER A 415 -14.41 40.13 -48.58
C SER A 415 -13.93 41.57 -48.85
N THR A 416 -13.68 42.33 -47.77
CA THR A 416 -13.12 43.69 -47.88
C THR A 416 -11.66 43.70 -48.37
N MET A 417 -10.87 42.67 -48.09
CA MET A 417 -9.48 42.55 -48.56
C MET A 417 -9.40 42.16 -50.07
N GLU A 418 -10.42 41.51 -50.60
CA GLU A 418 -10.46 41.05 -51.99
C GLU A 418 -11.00 42.13 -52.95
N THR A 419 -11.58 43.24 -52.45
CA THR A 419 -12.01 44.39 -53.18
C THR A 419 -10.96 45.44 -53.27
#